data_0d8776518d2b8572211ad2f2913e0a33
#
_entry.id   0d8776518d2b8572211ad2f2913e0a33
#
_cell.length_a   1.000
_cell.length_b   1.000
_cell.length_c   1.000
_cell.angle_alpha   90.00
_cell.angle_beta   90.00
_cell.angle_gamma   90.00
#
_symmetry.space_group_name_H-M   'P 1'
#
loop_
_entity.id
_entity.type
_entity.pdbx_description
1 polymer ?
#
loop_
_entity_poly.entity_id
_entity_poly.type
_entity_poly.pdbx_seq_one_letter_code
_entity_poly.pdbx_strand_id
1 'polypeptide(L)' 'MEGNKKPLRGVVVNCMNLNIRKDPTQTSRSLGIIGSDTVVTISDDESVPGFYKVKTGDGISGYCMSEFIKLC' A
#
# COMPACT_ATOMS: atom_id res chain seq x y z
N MET A 1 -17.35 -8.96 -18.85
CA MET A 1 -17.07 -8.97 -18.43
C MET A 1 -16.71 -8.46 -17.68
N GLU A 2 -16.50 -8.51 -17.41
CA GLU A 2 -16.19 -8.12 -16.82
C GLU A 2 -15.39 -7.92 -16.36
N GLY A 3 -15.55 -7.98 -16.17
CA GLY A 3 -14.64 -6.98 -15.84
C GLY A 3 -13.34 -7.45 -15.31
N ASN A 4 -12.39 -7.33 -16.06
CA ASN A 4 -11.04 -7.67 -15.66
C ASN A 4 -10.39 -6.49 -15.01
N LYS A 5 -10.54 -6.39 -13.70
CA LYS A 5 -9.75 -5.41 -12.98
C LYS A 5 -8.31 -5.87 -12.98
N LYS A 6 -7.46 -5.16 -13.66
CA LYS A 6 -6.04 -5.36 -13.54
C LYS A 6 -5.62 -4.93 -12.14
N PRO A 7 -4.78 -5.71 -11.44
CA PRO A 7 -4.30 -5.27 -10.16
C PRO A 7 -3.52 -3.98 -10.31
N LEU A 8 -3.80 -3.02 -9.44
CA LEU A 8 -3.04 -1.80 -9.39
C LEU A 8 -1.72 -2.06 -8.68
N ARG A 9 -0.69 -1.38 -9.13
CA ARG A 9 0.60 -1.45 -8.48
C ARG A 9 1.10 -0.06 -8.16
N GLY A 10 1.87 0.03 -7.09
CA GLY A 10 2.48 1.28 -6.70
C GLY A 10 3.90 1.05 -6.25
N VAL A 11 4.65 2.12 -6.12
CA VAL A 11 6.03 2.09 -5.68
C VAL A 11 6.20 3.08 -4.54
N VAL A 12 6.99 2.71 -3.55
CA VAL A 12 7.25 3.57 -2.39
C VAL A 12 8.14 4.74 -2.83
N VAL A 13 7.69 5.96 -2.53
CA VAL A 13 8.39 7.19 -2.89
C VAL A 13 8.41 8.15 -1.71
N ASN A 14 9.27 9.15 -1.77
CA ASN A 14 9.34 10.24 -0.79
C ASN A 14 9.64 9.83 0.64
N CYS A 15 10.11 8.61 0.85
CA CYS A 15 10.52 8.15 2.18
C CYS A 15 11.50 6.99 2.01
N MET A 16 12.33 6.77 3.02
CA MET A 16 13.25 5.64 2.99
C MET A 16 12.57 4.37 3.49
N ASN A 17 11.66 4.51 4.43
CA ASN A 17 10.94 3.38 5.02
C ASN A 17 9.48 3.76 5.20
N LEU A 18 8.60 2.85 4.88
CA LEU A 18 7.16 3.08 4.97
C LEU A 18 6.53 1.96 5.78
N ASN A 19 5.77 2.34 6.80
CA ASN A 19 5.06 1.36 7.63
C ASN A 19 3.81 0.86 6.90
N ILE A 20 3.59 -0.44 6.99
CA ILE A 20 2.34 -1.05 6.57
C ILE A 20 1.54 -1.23 7.84
N ARG A 21 0.37 -0.59 7.92
CA ARG A 21 -0.42 -0.57 9.14
C ARG A 21 -1.64 -1.47 9.04
N LYS A 22 -2.07 -1.95 10.19
CA LYS A 22 -3.25 -2.83 10.24
C LYS A 22 -4.51 -2.10 9.81
N ASP A 23 -4.67 -0.84 10.24
CA ASP A 23 -5.82 -0.01 9.93
C ASP A 23 -5.38 1.25 9.20
N PRO A 24 -6.29 1.92 8.47
CA PRO A 24 -5.93 3.13 7.72
C PRO A 24 -5.83 4.35 8.64
N THR A 25 -4.92 4.28 9.59
CA THR A 25 -4.61 5.38 10.51
C THR A 25 -3.13 5.38 10.82
N GLN A 26 -2.60 6.53 11.18
CA GLN A 26 -1.18 6.65 11.52
C GLN A 26 -0.85 6.06 12.89
N THR A 27 -1.86 5.82 13.69
CA THR A 27 -1.69 5.33 15.06
C THR A 27 -1.93 3.84 15.21
N SER A 28 -2.34 3.17 14.13
CA SER A 28 -2.57 1.75 14.21
C SER A 28 -1.24 0.98 14.20
N ARG A 29 -1.34 -0.28 14.55
CA ARG A 29 -0.18 -1.16 14.65
C ARG A 29 0.52 -1.31 13.30
N SER A 30 1.84 -1.19 13.30
CA SER A 30 2.64 -1.49 12.12
C SER A 30 2.78 -2.99 11.96
N LEU A 31 2.46 -3.50 10.78
CA LEU A 31 2.60 -4.91 10.45
C LEU A 31 3.96 -5.21 9.84
N GLY A 32 4.62 -4.19 9.34
CA GLY A 32 5.92 -4.33 8.72
C GLY A 32 6.37 -3.02 8.13
N ILE A 33 7.59 -3.00 7.60
CA ILE A 33 8.17 -1.81 6.99
C ILE A 33 8.69 -2.20 5.61
N ILE A 34 8.43 -1.35 4.63
CA ILE A 34 8.96 -1.53 3.28
C ILE A 34 9.83 -0.34 2.92
N GLY A 35 10.85 -0.59 2.14
CA GLY A 35 11.82 0.44 1.77
C GLY A 35 11.42 1.21 0.53
N SER A 36 12.17 2.28 0.28
CA SER A 36 12.03 3.08 -0.93
C SER A 36 12.13 2.18 -2.18
N ASP A 37 11.35 2.52 -3.20
CA ASP A 37 11.31 1.81 -4.49
C ASP A 37 10.75 0.40 -4.42
N THR A 38 10.20 -0.02 -3.29
CA THR A 38 9.51 -1.30 -3.18
C THR A 38 8.20 -1.22 -3.96
N VAL A 39 7.94 -2.23 -4.79
CA VAL A 39 6.68 -2.32 -5.54
C VAL A 39 5.68 -3.13 -4.74
N VAL A 40 4.46 -2.61 -4.62
CA VAL A 40 3.38 -3.28 -3.89
C VAL A 40 2.15 -3.39 -4.79
N THR A 41 1.30 -4.36 -4.50
CA THR A 41 0.01 -4.50 -5.15
C THR A 41 -1.02 -3.70 -4.36
N ILE A 42 -1.86 -2.95 -5.03
CA ILE A 42 -2.86 -2.09 -4.39
C ILE A 42 -4.25 -2.65 -4.63
N SER A 43 -5.03 -2.76 -3.56
CA SER A 43 -6.45 -3.14 -3.63
C SER A 43 -7.27 -1.87 -3.61
N ASP A 44 -7.70 -1.43 -4.78
CA ASP A 44 -8.39 -0.15 -4.92
C ASP A 44 -9.70 -0.10 -4.16
N ASP A 45 -10.47 -1.17 -4.20
CA ASP A 45 -11.78 -1.23 -3.54
C ASP A 45 -11.67 -1.30 -2.01
N GLU A 46 -10.50 -1.58 -1.47
CA GLU A 46 -10.28 -1.57 -0.02
C GLU A 46 -9.53 -0.32 0.43
N SER A 47 -9.10 0.51 -0.51
CA SER A 47 -8.39 1.74 -0.19
C SER A 47 -9.37 2.81 0.26
N VAL A 48 -8.92 3.69 1.16
CA VAL A 48 -9.71 4.80 1.69
C VAL A 48 -8.96 6.10 1.45
N PRO A 49 -9.63 7.26 1.57
CA PRO A 49 -8.94 8.53 1.40
C PRO A 49 -7.72 8.64 2.31
N GLY A 50 -6.57 8.93 1.73
CA GLY A 50 -5.31 9.08 2.45
C GLY A 50 -4.51 7.80 2.65
N PHE A 51 -5.09 6.63 2.40
CA PHE A 51 -4.42 5.34 2.58
C PHE A 51 -4.75 4.38 1.45
N TYR A 52 -3.73 3.68 0.98
CA TYR A 52 -3.92 2.57 0.05
C TYR A 52 -3.83 1.25 0.79
N LYS A 53 -4.72 0.33 0.47
CA LYS A 53 -4.58 -1.05 0.92
C LYS A 53 -3.58 -1.74 0.02
N VAL A 54 -2.48 -2.18 0.60
CA VAL A 54 -1.37 -2.76 -0.19
C VAL A 54 -1.05 -4.17 0.27
N LYS A 55 -0.44 -4.93 -0.62
CA LYS A 55 0.07 -6.26 -0.31
C LYS A 55 1.47 -6.38 -0.87
N THR A 56 2.40 -6.84 -0.04
CA THR A 56 3.78 -7.04 -0.44
C THR A 56 3.98 -8.42 -1.05
N GLY A 57 5.12 -8.62 -1.68
CA GLY A 57 5.51 -9.94 -2.19
C GLY A 57 5.66 -10.98 -1.09
N ASP A 58 5.95 -10.54 0.13
CA ASP A 58 6.08 -11.42 1.29
C ASP A 58 4.75 -11.86 1.89
N GLY A 59 3.64 -11.31 1.38
CA GLY A 59 2.32 -11.64 1.88
C GLY A 59 1.79 -10.73 2.98
N ILE A 60 2.51 -9.67 3.32
CA ILE A 60 2.01 -8.69 4.29
C ILE A 60 0.97 -7.81 3.62
N SER A 61 -0.19 -7.70 4.24
CA SER A 61 -1.30 -6.91 3.72
C SER A 61 -1.74 -5.88 4.75
N GLY A 62 -1.88 -4.63 4.35
CA GLY A 62 -2.25 -3.56 5.26
C GLY A 62 -2.36 -2.23 4.55
N TYR A 63 -2.37 -1.16 5.31
CA TYR A 63 -2.57 0.20 4.79
C TYR A 63 -1.30 1.03 4.84
N CYS A 64 -1.03 1.75 3.77
CA CYS A 64 0.07 2.71 3.69
C CYS A 64 -0.46 4.08 3.32
N MET A 65 0.18 5.13 3.84
CA MET A 65 -0.20 6.49 3.49
C MET A 65 -0.02 6.70 1.99
N SER A 66 -1.06 7.21 1.34
CA SER A 66 -1.08 7.35 -0.12
C SER A 66 -0.03 8.34 -0.63
N GLU A 67 0.35 9.31 0.17
CA GLU A 67 1.35 10.29 -0.25
C GLU A 67 2.75 9.69 -0.46
N PHE A 68 2.98 8.49 0.05
CA PHE A 68 4.25 7.79 -0.11
C PHE A 68 4.18 6.65 -1.12
N ILE A 69 3.08 6.54 -1.84
CA ILE A 69 2.90 5.52 -2.87
C ILE A 69 2.59 6.21 -4.19
N LYS A 70 3.42 5.95 -5.17
CA LYS A 70 3.16 6.44 -6.53
C LYS A 70 2.62 5.29 -7.36
N LEU A 71 1.47 5.50 -8.00
CA LEU A 71 0.89 4.49 -8.87
C LEU A 71 1.77 4.28 -10.10
N CYS A 72 1.95 3.04 -10.45
CA CYS A 72 2.72 2.68 -11.65
C CYS A 72 1.88 2.80 -12.93
#